data_0d1d852ae83c4e35caddaf23c61b5c93
#
_entry.id   0d1d852ae83c4e35caddaf23c61b5c93
#
_cell.length_a   1.000
_cell.length_b   1.000
_cell.length_c   1.000
_cell.angle_alpha   90.00
_cell.angle_beta   90.00
_cell.angle_gamma   90.00
#
_symmetry.space_group_name_H-M   'P 1'
#
loop_
_entity.id
_entity.type
_entity.pdbx_description
1 polymer ?
#
loop_
_entity_poly.entity_id
_entity_poly.type
_entity_poly.pdbx_seq_one_letter_code
_entity_poly.pdbx_strand_id
1 'polypeptide(L)'
;DAARIFEEEGVPLELLVVAEVESGFNPLALSPKGARGPWQLMPATAQRFGLRVNGQTDERVHPERSTRAAARYLRELYAQFGDWELALAAYNAGEQRVASAIERGGTRDFWQLAQQQLLPEETRRYVPAVLGLQNLP
;
A
#
# COMPACT_ATOMS: atom_id res chain seq x y z
N ASP A 1 -14.80 10.86 6.30
CA ASP A 1 -14.28 9.67 6.92
C ASP A 1 -13.63 8.74 5.87
N ALA A 2 -12.84 7.79 6.33
CA ALA A 2 -12.04 6.97 5.43
C ALA A 2 -12.91 6.11 4.50
N ALA A 3 -14.00 5.56 4.99
CA ALA A 3 -14.87 4.72 4.18
C ALA A 3 -15.47 5.50 3.02
N ARG A 4 -15.91 6.73 3.29
CA ARG A 4 -16.47 7.57 2.23
C ARG A 4 -15.42 7.92 1.19
N ILE A 5 -14.19 8.23 1.64
CA ILE A 5 -13.09 8.56 0.72
C ILE A 5 -12.78 7.38 -0.18
N PHE A 6 -12.67 6.16 0.38
CA PHE A 6 -12.42 4.97 -0.42
C PHE A 6 -13.54 4.72 -1.43
N GLU A 7 -14.79 4.92 -1.00
CA GLU A 7 -15.93 4.76 -1.88
C GLU A 7 -15.86 5.76 -3.03
N GLU A 8 -15.57 7.03 -2.73
CA GLU A 8 -15.44 8.07 -3.75
C GLU A 8 -14.33 7.78 -4.75
N GLU A 9 -13.24 7.18 -4.29
CA GLU A 9 -12.10 6.89 -5.14
C GLU A 9 -12.19 5.52 -5.82
N GLY A 10 -13.24 4.78 -5.56
CA GLY A 10 -13.45 3.48 -6.22
C GLY A 10 -12.56 2.37 -5.70
N VAL A 11 -12.16 2.43 -4.42
CA VAL A 11 -11.32 1.42 -3.79
C VAL A 11 -12.18 0.57 -2.84
N PRO A 12 -12.03 -0.76 -2.87
CA PRO A 12 -12.81 -1.62 -1.97
C PRO A 12 -12.63 -1.23 -0.51
N LEU A 13 -13.73 -1.22 0.24
CA LEU A 13 -13.70 -0.87 1.66
C LEU A 13 -12.87 -1.86 2.48
N GLU A 14 -12.76 -3.09 2.02
CA GLU A 14 -11.91 -4.10 2.67
C GLU A 14 -10.46 -3.64 2.80
N LEU A 15 -10.01 -2.76 1.90
CA LEU A 15 -8.62 -2.29 1.93
C LEU A 15 -8.39 -1.18 2.96
N LEU A 16 -9.42 -0.75 3.69
CA LEU A 16 -9.19 0.10 4.86
C LEU A 16 -8.28 -0.58 5.88
N VAL A 17 -8.25 -1.90 5.89
CA VAL A 17 -7.37 -2.67 6.77
C VAL A 17 -5.89 -2.39 6.51
N VAL A 18 -5.53 -1.83 5.35
CA VAL A 18 -4.15 -1.44 5.07
C VAL A 18 -3.62 -0.50 6.15
N ALA A 19 -4.41 0.51 6.56
CA ALA A 19 -3.97 1.42 7.62
C ALA A 19 -3.76 0.69 8.94
N GLU A 20 -4.57 -0.32 9.22
CA GLU A 20 -4.40 -1.12 10.44
C GLU A 20 -3.09 -1.92 10.38
N VAL A 21 -2.84 -2.59 9.27
CA VAL A 21 -1.62 -3.37 9.09
C VAL A 21 -0.39 -2.47 9.11
N GLU A 22 -0.47 -1.30 8.48
CA GLU A 22 0.67 -0.39 8.37
C GLU A 22 1.01 0.30 9.69
N SER A 23 0.02 0.72 10.44
CA SER A 23 0.28 1.59 11.60
C SER A 23 -0.69 1.43 12.75
N GLY A 24 -1.69 0.55 12.65
CA GLY A 24 -2.78 0.50 13.62
C GLY A 24 -3.61 1.79 13.61
N PHE A 25 -3.75 2.43 12.46
CA PHE A 25 -4.41 3.74 12.30
C PHE A 25 -3.75 4.85 13.10
N ASN A 26 -2.47 4.71 13.43
CA ASN A 26 -1.76 5.73 14.20
C ASN A 26 -1.35 6.88 13.26
N PRO A 27 -1.91 8.09 13.43
CA PRO A 27 -1.60 9.20 12.54
C PRO A 27 -0.16 9.69 12.66
N LEU A 28 0.52 9.36 13.76
CA LEU A 28 1.89 9.83 13.99
C LEU A 28 2.95 8.76 13.74
N ALA A 29 2.56 7.58 13.26
CA ALA A 29 3.50 6.49 13.04
C ALA A 29 4.61 6.91 12.08
N LEU A 30 5.85 6.55 12.41
CA LEU A 30 7.03 6.84 11.61
C LEU A 30 7.91 5.60 11.56
N SER A 31 8.18 5.11 10.35
CA SER A 31 9.02 3.93 10.19
C SER A 31 10.50 4.32 10.12
N PRO A 32 11.41 3.36 10.38
CA PRO A 32 12.84 3.63 10.22
C PRO A 32 13.24 4.07 8.82
N LYS A 33 12.47 3.70 7.80
CA LYS A 33 12.77 4.04 6.42
C LYS A 33 12.17 5.38 6.00
N GLY A 34 11.39 6.02 6.87
CA GLY A 34 10.81 7.34 6.57
C GLY A 34 9.36 7.32 6.11
N ALA A 35 8.69 6.17 6.13
CA ALA A 35 7.25 6.12 5.89
C ALA A 35 6.54 6.75 7.09
N ARG A 36 5.47 7.48 6.84
CA ARG A 36 4.82 8.23 7.92
C ARG A 36 3.31 8.22 7.80
N GLY A 37 2.65 8.33 8.96
CA GLY A 37 1.21 8.50 9.06
C GLY A 37 0.45 7.18 9.06
N PRO A 38 -0.89 7.26 9.10
CA PRO A 38 -1.70 6.05 9.21
C PRO A 38 -1.52 5.10 8.04
N TRP A 39 -1.19 5.63 6.86
CA TRP A 39 -1.05 4.84 5.63
C TRP A 39 0.40 4.52 5.29
N GLN A 40 1.35 5.01 6.10
CA GLN A 40 2.79 4.76 5.94
C GLN A 40 3.29 5.07 4.53
N LEU A 41 2.98 6.28 4.06
CA LEU A 41 3.42 6.73 2.76
C LEU A 41 4.85 7.25 2.83
N MET A 42 5.65 6.92 1.83
CA MET A 42 6.97 7.52 1.66
C MET A 42 6.80 8.96 1.15
N PRO A 43 7.78 9.84 1.42
CA PRO A 43 7.66 11.24 1.03
C PRO A 43 7.36 11.45 -0.46
N ALA A 44 8.09 10.77 -1.33
CA ALA A 44 7.91 10.95 -2.78
C ALA A 44 6.53 10.52 -3.23
N THR A 45 6.03 9.40 -2.73
CA THR A 45 4.68 8.94 -3.07
C THR A 45 3.63 9.92 -2.57
N ALA A 46 3.78 10.40 -1.33
CA ALA A 46 2.85 11.37 -0.77
C ALA A 46 2.80 12.64 -1.62
N GLN A 47 3.96 13.16 -2.01
CA GLN A 47 4.03 14.36 -2.85
C GLN A 47 3.39 14.13 -4.21
N ARG A 48 3.59 12.95 -4.79
CA ARG A 48 3.00 12.58 -6.08
C ARG A 48 1.48 12.66 -6.04
N PHE A 49 0.87 12.36 -4.91
CA PHE A 49 -0.58 12.40 -4.74
C PHE A 49 -1.07 13.66 -4.02
N GLY A 50 -0.27 14.72 -4.05
CA GLY A 50 -0.72 16.05 -3.66
C GLY A 50 -0.52 16.43 -2.21
N LEU A 51 0.20 15.61 -1.42
CA LEU A 51 0.46 15.95 -0.04
C LEU A 51 1.72 16.82 0.07
N ARG A 52 1.69 17.79 0.99
CA ARG A 52 2.86 18.56 1.32
C ARG A 52 3.72 17.78 2.30
N VAL A 53 4.98 17.58 1.95
CA VAL A 53 5.97 16.93 2.81
C VAL A 53 7.25 17.75 2.72
N ASN A 54 7.52 18.53 3.77
CA ASN A 54 8.72 19.37 3.82
C ASN A 54 9.12 19.57 5.29
N GLY A 55 10.11 20.41 5.54
CA GLY A 55 10.63 20.62 6.89
C GLY A 55 9.66 21.28 7.86
N GLN A 56 8.57 21.85 7.36
CA GLN A 56 7.60 22.57 8.19
C GLN A 56 6.24 21.88 8.25
N THR A 57 5.89 21.13 7.21
CA THR A 57 4.57 20.53 7.06
C THR A 57 4.70 19.11 6.55
N ASP A 58 3.96 18.20 7.18
CA ASP A 58 3.90 16.82 6.72
C ASP A 58 2.44 16.36 6.75
N GLU A 59 1.80 16.42 5.59
CA GLU A 59 0.37 16.10 5.50
C GLU A 59 0.09 14.61 5.55
N ARG A 60 1.13 13.77 5.59
CA ARG A 60 0.95 12.33 5.78
C ARG A 60 0.31 12.00 7.12
N VAL A 61 0.41 12.89 8.11
CA VAL A 61 -0.23 12.70 9.40
C VAL A 61 -1.67 13.22 9.42
N HIS A 62 -2.11 13.90 8.37
CA HIS A 62 -3.47 14.43 8.29
C HIS A 62 -4.42 13.31 7.88
N PRO A 63 -5.42 12.96 8.71
CA PRO A 63 -6.23 11.77 8.45
C PRO A 63 -6.93 11.76 7.10
N GLU A 64 -7.66 12.82 6.76
CA GLU A 64 -8.42 12.85 5.52
C GLU A 64 -7.51 12.93 4.29
N ARG A 65 -6.53 13.82 4.32
CA ARG A 65 -5.66 14.02 3.17
C ARG A 65 -4.82 12.79 2.88
N SER A 66 -4.27 12.17 3.92
CA SER A 66 -3.47 10.96 3.73
C SER A 66 -4.32 9.79 3.25
N THR A 67 -5.56 9.69 3.73
CA THR A 67 -6.47 8.64 3.27
C THR A 67 -6.79 8.82 1.79
N ARG A 68 -7.03 10.05 1.35
CA ARG A 68 -7.30 10.32 -0.06
C ARG A 68 -6.10 9.95 -0.93
N ALA A 69 -4.91 10.34 -0.49
CA ALA A 69 -3.69 10.02 -1.22
C ALA A 69 -3.47 8.50 -1.30
N ALA A 70 -3.67 7.80 -0.19
CA ALA A 70 -3.51 6.34 -0.16
C ALA A 70 -4.53 5.66 -1.08
N ALA A 71 -5.78 6.12 -1.06
CA ALA A 71 -6.82 5.55 -1.92
C ALA A 71 -6.46 5.72 -3.40
N ARG A 72 -5.99 6.91 -3.77
CA ARG A 72 -5.59 7.17 -5.15
C ARG A 72 -4.39 6.36 -5.57
N TYR A 73 -3.44 6.19 -4.68
CA TYR A 73 -2.28 5.36 -4.94
C TYR A 73 -2.70 3.90 -5.14
N LEU A 74 -3.53 3.36 -4.27
CA LEU A 74 -4.03 1.99 -4.40
C LEU A 74 -4.76 1.79 -5.72
N ARG A 75 -5.60 2.76 -6.11
CA ARG A 75 -6.33 2.67 -7.38
C ARG A 75 -5.37 2.67 -8.57
N GLU A 76 -4.34 3.53 -8.53
CA GLU A 76 -3.34 3.58 -9.60
C GLU A 76 -2.57 2.27 -9.70
N LEU A 77 -2.21 1.69 -8.56
CA LEU A 77 -1.53 0.39 -8.54
C LEU A 77 -2.42 -0.72 -9.12
N TYR A 78 -3.70 -0.68 -8.79
CA TYR A 78 -4.65 -1.63 -9.39
C TYR A 78 -4.73 -1.46 -10.91
N ALA A 79 -4.77 -0.22 -11.39
CA ALA A 79 -4.79 0.04 -12.82
C ALA A 79 -3.53 -0.50 -13.51
N GLN A 80 -2.38 -0.39 -12.84
CA GLN A 80 -1.11 -0.85 -13.40
C GLN A 80 -1.01 -2.38 -13.41
N PHE A 81 -1.41 -3.04 -12.34
CA PHE A 81 -1.13 -4.47 -12.16
C PHE A 81 -2.34 -5.37 -12.42
N GLY A 82 -3.54 -4.85 -12.44
CA GLY A 82 -4.73 -5.59 -12.84
C GLY A 82 -5.38 -6.45 -11.76
N ASP A 83 -4.78 -6.58 -10.58
CA ASP A 83 -5.43 -7.23 -9.45
C ASP A 83 -4.96 -6.63 -8.13
N TRP A 84 -5.75 -6.87 -7.07
CA TRP A 84 -5.48 -6.25 -5.78
C TRP A 84 -4.31 -6.90 -5.05
N GLU A 85 -4.04 -8.17 -5.27
CA GLU A 85 -2.89 -8.83 -4.63
C GLU A 85 -1.58 -8.20 -5.09
N LEU A 86 -1.43 -8.00 -6.40
CA LEU A 86 -0.24 -7.35 -6.94
C LEU A 86 -0.20 -5.86 -6.55
N ALA A 87 -1.36 -5.20 -6.52
CA ALA A 87 -1.42 -3.81 -6.08
C ALA A 87 -0.95 -3.66 -4.63
N LEU A 88 -1.38 -4.56 -3.75
CA LEU A 88 -0.94 -4.55 -2.36
C LEU A 88 0.53 -4.87 -2.23
N ALA A 89 1.03 -5.81 -3.03
CA ALA A 89 2.46 -6.11 -3.05
C ALA A 89 3.26 -4.87 -3.45
N ALA A 90 2.78 -4.13 -4.45
CA ALA A 90 3.43 -2.91 -4.91
C ALA A 90 3.33 -1.78 -3.89
N TYR A 91 2.22 -1.70 -3.16
CA TYR A 91 2.08 -0.73 -2.09
C TYR A 91 3.17 -0.93 -1.02
N ASN A 92 3.46 -2.18 -0.70
CA ASN A 92 4.46 -2.52 0.31
C ASN A 92 5.90 -2.47 -0.23
N ALA A 93 6.14 -3.04 -1.40
CA ALA A 93 7.50 -3.23 -1.93
C ALA A 93 7.93 -2.20 -2.97
N GLY A 94 6.99 -1.45 -3.51
CA GLY A 94 7.24 -0.53 -4.62
C GLY A 94 6.89 -1.14 -5.96
N GLU A 95 6.49 -0.28 -6.88
CA GLU A 95 6.01 -0.70 -8.20
C GLU A 95 7.10 -1.40 -9.02
N GLN A 96 8.33 -0.90 -8.91
CA GLN A 96 9.43 -1.43 -9.71
C GLN A 96 9.79 -2.87 -9.31
N ARG A 97 9.74 -3.16 -8.01
CA ARG A 97 10.04 -4.52 -7.55
C ARG A 97 9.00 -5.52 -8.02
N VAL A 98 7.73 -5.13 -8.00
CA VAL A 98 6.67 -6.01 -8.47
C VAL A 98 6.75 -6.20 -9.98
N ALA A 99 6.97 -5.13 -10.73
CA ALA A 99 7.13 -5.22 -12.17
C ALA A 99 8.31 -6.13 -12.54
N SER A 100 9.43 -5.98 -11.84
CA SER A 100 10.61 -6.83 -12.07
C SER A 100 10.33 -8.29 -11.73
N ALA A 101 9.61 -8.54 -10.64
CA ALA A 101 9.25 -9.90 -10.25
C ALA A 101 8.37 -10.57 -11.31
N ILE A 102 7.41 -9.85 -11.86
CA ILE A 102 6.53 -10.34 -12.93
C ILE A 102 7.37 -10.73 -14.14
N GLU A 103 8.30 -9.88 -14.54
CA GLU A 103 9.15 -10.14 -15.69
C GLU A 103 10.04 -11.35 -15.47
N ARG A 104 10.67 -11.44 -14.29
CA ARG A 104 11.57 -12.55 -13.97
C ARG A 104 10.83 -13.86 -13.75
N GLY A 105 9.64 -13.80 -13.19
CA GLY A 105 8.85 -15.00 -12.90
C GLY A 105 8.00 -15.48 -14.05
N GLY A 106 7.79 -14.64 -15.06
CA GLY A 106 6.96 -15.00 -16.21
C GLY A 106 5.49 -15.20 -15.87
N THR A 107 5.00 -14.57 -14.80
CA THR A 107 3.62 -14.72 -14.34
C THR A 107 3.17 -13.45 -13.64
N ARG A 108 1.86 -13.20 -13.66
CA ARG A 108 1.22 -12.13 -12.91
C ARG A 108 0.43 -12.65 -11.71
N ASP A 109 0.69 -13.88 -11.30
CA ASP A 109 0.04 -14.49 -10.14
C ASP A 109 0.91 -14.22 -8.92
N PHE A 110 0.39 -13.42 -7.96
CA PHE A 110 1.13 -13.08 -6.75
C PHE A 110 1.64 -14.33 -6.02
N TRP A 111 0.79 -15.34 -5.92
CA TRP A 111 1.15 -16.55 -5.15
C TRP A 111 2.30 -17.31 -5.78
N GLN A 112 2.36 -17.34 -7.12
CA GLN A 112 3.48 -17.95 -7.83
C GLN A 112 4.76 -17.13 -7.65
N LEU A 113 4.66 -15.80 -7.69
CA LEU A 113 5.82 -14.94 -7.45
C LEU A 113 6.35 -15.11 -6.04
N ALA A 114 5.45 -15.24 -5.06
CA ALA A 114 5.82 -15.47 -3.67
C ALA A 114 6.50 -16.84 -3.50
N GLN A 115 5.96 -17.87 -4.13
CA GLN A 115 6.52 -19.21 -4.07
C GLN A 115 7.93 -19.27 -4.67
N GLN A 116 8.15 -18.54 -5.75
CA GLN A 116 9.46 -18.44 -6.40
C GLN A 116 10.43 -17.53 -5.66
N GLN A 117 9.98 -16.92 -4.55
CA GLN A 117 10.79 -16.01 -3.71
C GLN A 117 11.30 -14.79 -4.50
N LEU A 118 10.51 -14.31 -5.45
CA LEU A 118 10.86 -13.13 -6.26
C LEU A 118 10.45 -11.83 -5.61
N LEU A 119 9.69 -11.89 -4.52
CA LEU A 119 9.28 -10.72 -3.73
C LEU A 119 9.93 -10.80 -2.36
N PRO A 120 10.19 -9.65 -1.70
CA PRO A 120 10.74 -9.65 -0.35
C PRO A 120 9.90 -10.47 0.62
N GLU A 121 10.54 -11.04 1.63
CA GLU A 121 9.83 -11.82 2.64
C GLU A 121 8.73 -10.99 3.31
N GLU A 122 9.03 -9.73 3.63
CA GLU A 122 8.05 -8.83 4.21
C GLU A 122 6.80 -8.75 3.32
N THR A 123 6.98 -8.61 2.03
CA THR A 123 5.87 -8.48 1.07
C THR A 123 5.06 -9.76 0.96
N ARG A 124 5.74 -10.90 0.99
CA ARG A 124 5.08 -12.21 0.94
C ARG A 124 4.18 -12.43 2.15
N ARG A 125 4.50 -11.80 3.29
CA ARG A 125 3.67 -11.84 4.50
C ARG A 125 2.61 -10.75 4.51
N TYR A 126 2.94 -9.60 3.95
CA TYR A 126 2.08 -8.42 3.97
C TYR A 126 0.76 -8.64 3.24
N VAL A 127 0.82 -9.18 2.04
CA VAL A 127 -0.39 -9.36 1.23
C VAL A 127 -1.38 -10.31 1.91
N PRO A 128 -0.97 -11.50 2.39
CA PRO A 128 -1.91 -12.33 3.15
C PRO A 128 -2.42 -11.67 4.43
N ALA A 129 -1.58 -10.85 5.09
CA ALA A 129 -2.00 -10.14 6.30
C ALA A 129 -3.15 -9.19 6.00
N VAL A 130 -3.01 -8.41 4.92
CA VAL A 130 -4.06 -7.47 4.51
C VAL A 130 -5.34 -8.22 4.13
N LEU A 131 -5.20 -9.32 3.41
CA LEU A 131 -6.35 -10.11 2.98
C LEU A 131 -6.93 -10.99 4.08
N GLY A 132 -6.27 -11.07 5.24
CA GLY A 132 -6.74 -11.89 6.35
C GLY A 132 -6.49 -13.37 6.18
N LEU A 133 -5.68 -13.76 5.21
CA LEU A 133 -5.47 -15.18 4.91
C LEU A 133 -4.63 -15.90 5.95
N GLN A 134 -3.77 -15.18 6.70
CA GLN A 134 -2.97 -15.79 7.74
C GLN A 134 -3.81 -16.31 8.90
N ASN A 135 -5.07 -15.91 9.00
CA ASN A 135 -5.98 -16.34 10.07
C ASN A 135 -6.83 -17.55 9.67
N LEU A 136 -6.66 -18.04 8.46
CA LEU A 136 -7.39 -19.21 8.02
C LEU A 136 -6.81 -20.47 8.66
N PRO A 137 -7.64 -21.40 9.11
CA PRO A 137 -7.16 -22.64 9.72
C PRO A 137 -6.42 -23.52 8.73
#